data_bd32a271a9a93056c0b8537401f4552e
#
_entry.id   bd32a271a9a93056c0b8537401f4552e
#
_cell.length_a   1.000
_cell.length_b   1.000
_cell.length_c   1.000
_cell.angle_alpha   90.00
_cell.angle_beta   90.00
_cell.angle_gamma   90.00
#
_symmetry.space_group_name_H-M   'P 1'
#
loop_
_entity.id
_entity.type
_entity.pdbx_description
1 polymer ?
#
loop_
_entity_poly.entity_id
_entity_poly.type
_entity_poly.pdbx_seq_one_letter_code
_entity_poly.pdbx_strand_id
1 'polypeptide(L)'
;MSSALHPTLDRRIVITALGLGQILAWGTSFYFPAVFAEPIVAETGWSLGTVVAGTSLGLLVAGLISPQVGRIIDKHGGRPVLLASSVFYAAGLAGIGAAPALPVYLAAWVLIGLGMGTGLYDAVFAAHGRMYGSEARTPITNLTLFGGFASTVCWPLSAFMIEHAGWRAACFVYAALHLFLVLPLQMAVVRAAPGTGTASASEQQVAGKASSIHNEMLIFALLAAVLSIAAGIGSIVVVHLLIFLQARGLDFAVAVSLGTLFGPAQVGARVIERLFGSRYHPVWTMIASCALMAAGLLMLYGAVPALLTVILLYGAGYGISWIGRGTLPLALFGPIRFPRLMGRLAFPSLIIQALAPSAGALLIESRGVDATIGVLTLLALVNVALIGALWWLCRKPSIDG
;
A
#
# COMPACT_ATOMS: atom_id res chain seq x y z
N MET A 1 29.15 -7.12 36.06
CA MET A 1 29.48 -6.84 34.64
C MET A 1 28.34 -6.02 34.06
N SER A 2 28.66 -4.75 33.77
CA SER A 2 27.72 -3.71 33.42
C SER A 2 27.09 -4.04 32.03
N SER A 3 25.77 -4.29 31.97
CA SER A 3 25.01 -4.30 30.73
C SER A 3 24.98 -2.85 30.23
N ALA A 4 25.80 -2.57 29.22
CA ALA A 4 25.73 -1.30 28.51
C ALA A 4 24.31 -1.13 27.96
N LEU A 5 23.56 -0.23 28.59
CA LEU A 5 22.28 0.28 28.09
C LEU A 5 22.55 0.94 26.74
N HIS A 6 22.37 0.21 25.65
CA HIS A 6 22.30 0.84 24.31
C HIS A 6 21.12 1.82 24.35
N PRO A 7 21.33 3.11 24.03
CA PRO A 7 20.24 4.07 23.99
C PRO A 7 19.22 3.59 22.96
N THR A 8 18.01 3.29 23.45
CA THR A 8 16.87 3.01 22.56
C THR A 8 16.54 4.30 21.83
N LEU A 9 16.66 4.32 20.50
CA LEU A 9 16.25 5.47 19.71
C LEU A 9 14.77 5.78 19.98
N ASP A 10 14.47 7.09 20.06
CA ASP A 10 13.09 7.53 20.19
C ASP A 10 12.25 6.92 19.05
N ARG A 11 11.11 6.35 19.43
CA ARG A 11 10.14 5.76 18.50
C ARG A 11 9.75 6.71 17.37
N ARG A 12 9.76 8.03 17.63
CA ARG A 12 9.49 9.07 16.64
C ARG A 12 10.55 9.09 15.53
N ILE A 13 11.83 8.97 15.91
CA ILE A 13 12.95 8.92 14.96
C ILE A 13 12.82 7.69 14.05
N VAL A 14 12.50 6.54 14.63
CA VAL A 14 12.30 5.29 13.87
C VAL A 14 11.17 5.44 12.84
N ILE A 15 10.02 5.96 13.28
CA ILE A 15 8.85 6.15 12.41
C ILE A 15 9.15 7.18 11.31
N THR A 16 9.84 8.28 11.64
CA THR A 16 10.18 9.31 10.65
C THR A 16 11.17 8.79 9.61
N ALA A 17 12.22 8.09 10.02
CA ALA A 17 13.21 7.53 9.11
C ALA A 17 12.58 6.49 8.16
N LEU A 18 11.76 5.58 8.68
CA LEU A 18 11.05 4.62 7.85
C LEU A 18 9.96 5.30 7.00
N GLY A 19 9.35 6.36 7.50
CA GLY A 19 8.37 7.18 6.78
C GLY A 19 8.97 7.88 5.56
N LEU A 20 10.16 8.48 5.69
CA LEU A 20 10.90 9.06 4.57
C LEU A 20 11.22 8.00 3.52
N GLY A 21 11.63 6.80 3.97
CA GLY A 21 11.82 5.65 3.09
C GLY A 21 10.53 5.28 2.33
N GLN A 22 9.36 5.39 2.97
CA GLN A 22 8.07 5.13 2.31
C GLN A 22 7.72 6.16 1.25
N ILE A 23 8.01 7.45 1.48
CA ILE A 23 7.80 8.48 0.45
C ILE A 23 8.57 8.12 -0.82
N LEU A 24 9.86 7.80 -0.70
CA LEU A 24 10.68 7.42 -1.85
C LEU A 24 10.24 6.08 -2.45
N ALA A 25 9.98 5.05 -1.63
CA ALA A 25 9.56 3.74 -2.11
C ALA A 25 8.30 3.80 -2.97
N TRP A 26 7.25 4.48 -2.50
CA TRP A 26 6.00 4.67 -3.26
C TRP A 26 6.21 5.58 -4.48
N GLY A 27 6.97 6.68 -4.33
CA GLY A 27 7.22 7.64 -5.39
C GLY A 27 8.00 7.05 -6.57
N THR A 28 8.98 6.22 -6.29
CA THR A 28 9.88 5.61 -7.29
C THR A 28 9.43 4.23 -7.79
N SER A 29 8.25 3.75 -7.36
CA SER A 29 7.67 2.50 -7.84
C SER A 29 6.23 2.68 -8.32
N PHE A 30 5.25 2.66 -7.42
CA PHE A 30 3.83 2.73 -7.77
C PHE A 30 3.47 4.05 -8.49
N TYR A 31 4.03 5.17 -8.04
CA TYR A 31 3.76 6.49 -8.64
C TYR A 31 4.73 6.88 -9.77
N PHE A 32 5.72 6.05 -10.06
CA PHE A 32 6.73 6.28 -11.10
C PHE A 32 6.13 6.53 -12.48
N PRO A 33 5.17 5.73 -13.01
CA PRO A 33 4.68 5.90 -14.38
C PRO A 33 3.99 7.23 -14.62
N ALA A 34 3.41 7.83 -13.59
CA ALA A 34 2.66 9.08 -13.73
C ALA A 34 3.49 10.26 -14.29
N VAL A 35 4.82 10.22 -14.08
CA VAL A 35 5.73 11.30 -14.52
C VAL A 35 6.76 10.80 -15.51
N PHE A 36 7.18 9.53 -15.40
CA PHE A 36 8.25 8.97 -16.23
C PHE A 36 7.76 8.34 -17.53
N ALA A 37 6.49 7.92 -17.61
CA ALA A 37 6.03 7.13 -18.76
C ALA A 37 6.12 7.91 -20.08
N GLU A 38 5.67 9.17 -20.10
CA GLU A 38 5.68 9.98 -21.32
C GLU A 38 7.12 10.28 -21.82
N PRO A 39 8.08 10.76 -20.98
CA PRO A 39 9.47 10.93 -21.40
C PRO A 39 10.13 9.65 -21.91
N ILE A 40 9.84 8.50 -21.28
CA ILE A 40 10.37 7.20 -21.73
C ILE A 40 9.79 6.85 -23.10
N VAL A 41 8.48 6.96 -23.31
CA VAL A 41 7.83 6.72 -24.60
C VAL A 41 8.41 7.62 -25.70
N ALA A 42 8.56 8.91 -25.40
CA ALA A 42 9.09 9.89 -26.37
C ALA A 42 10.51 9.59 -26.82
N GLU A 43 11.38 9.11 -25.91
CA GLU A 43 12.78 8.79 -26.26
C GLU A 43 12.92 7.41 -26.89
N THR A 44 12.21 6.41 -26.38
CA THR A 44 12.44 5.00 -26.75
C THR A 44 11.55 4.52 -27.91
N GLY A 45 10.43 5.20 -28.16
CA GLY A 45 9.41 4.76 -29.10
C GLY A 45 8.58 3.54 -28.62
N TRP A 46 8.75 3.10 -27.37
CA TRP A 46 7.93 2.01 -26.83
C TRP A 46 6.49 2.46 -26.59
N SER A 47 5.53 1.54 -26.70
CA SER A 47 4.14 1.89 -26.42
C SER A 47 3.93 2.29 -24.96
N LEU A 48 3.04 3.25 -24.69
CA LEU A 48 2.67 3.67 -23.33
C LEU A 48 2.22 2.47 -22.48
N GLY A 49 1.40 1.60 -23.06
CA GLY A 49 0.94 0.39 -22.37
C GLY A 49 2.08 -0.51 -21.92
N THR A 50 3.11 -0.68 -22.75
CA THR A 50 4.30 -1.48 -22.41
C THR A 50 5.13 -0.84 -21.30
N VAL A 51 5.30 0.48 -21.34
CA VAL A 51 6.05 1.22 -20.29
C VAL A 51 5.31 1.11 -18.95
N VAL A 52 4.01 1.33 -18.94
CA VAL A 52 3.17 1.24 -17.72
C VAL A 52 3.06 -0.20 -17.21
N ALA A 53 3.08 -1.21 -18.09
CA ALA A 53 3.06 -2.63 -17.71
C ALA A 53 4.24 -3.03 -16.81
N GLY A 54 5.34 -2.27 -16.83
CA GLY A 54 6.44 -2.44 -15.87
C GLY A 54 5.96 -2.41 -14.42
N THR A 55 5.10 -1.46 -14.06
CA THR A 55 4.54 -1.37 -12.70
C THR A 55 3.67 -2.58 -12.34
N SER A 56 2.85 -3.06 -13.29
CA SER A 56 2.08 -4.29 -13.11
C SER A 56 2.99 -5.49 -12.89
N LEU A 57 4.07 -5.61 -13.64
CA LEU A 57 5.09 -6.64 -13.44
C LEU A 57 5.72 -6.53 -12.04
N GLY A 58 6.08 -5.32 -11.62
CA GLY A 58 6.60 -5.07 -10.27
C GLY A 58 5.63 -5.52 -9.18
N LEU A 59 4.35 -5.18 -9.29
CA LEU A 59 3.31 -5.60 -8.35
C LEU A 59 3.11 -7.13 -8.34
N LEU A 60 3.16 -7.78 -9.51
CA LEU A 60 3.09 -9.25 -9.61
C LEU A 60 4.26 -9.90 -8.86
N VAL A 61 5.48 -9.43 -9.10
CA VAL A 61 6.68 -9.93 -8.39
C VAL A 61 6.55 -9.69 -6.89
N ALA A 62 6.14 -8.49 -6.47
CA ALA A 62 5.92 -8.16 -5.07
C ALA A 62 4.88 -9.10 -4.42
N GLY A 63 3.78 -9.38 -5.11
CA GLY A 63 2.75 -10.32 -4.65
C GLY A 63 3.32 -11.73 -4.49
N LEU A 64 4.01 -12.24 -5.51
CA LEU A 64 4.56 -13.60 -5.51
C LEU A 64 5.55 -13.84 -4.36
N ILE A 65 6.38 -12.84 -4.01
CA ILE A 65 7.37 -12.99 -2.93
C ILE A 65 6.81 -12.67 -1.54
N SER A 66 5.65 -12.01 -1.44
CA SER A 66 5.14 -11.51 -0.16
C SER A 66 4.97 -12.58 0.92
N PRO A 67 4.54 -13.84 0.65
CA PRO A 67 4.50 -14.88 1.67
C PRO A 67 5.90 -15.26 2.21
N GLN A 68 6.93 -15.24 1.36
CA GLN A 68 8.31 -15.48 1.76
C GLN A 68 8.84 -14.33 2.62
N VAL A 69 8.56 -13.09 2.20
CA VAL A 69 8.91 -11.88 2.94
C VAL A 69 8.33 -11.92 4.35
N GLY A 70 7.04 -12.24 4.48
CA GLY A 70 6.38 -12.39 5.79
C GLY A 70 7.06 -13.45 6.67
N ARG A 71 7.47 -14.59 6.08
CA ARG A 71 8.20 -15.65 6.82
C ARG A 71 9.61 -15.21 7.26
N ILE A 72 10.32 -14.47 6.41
CA ILE A 72 11.65 -13.94 6.73
C ILE A 72 11.55 -12.93 7.87
N ILE A 73 10.58 -12.02 7.82
CA ILE A 73 10.35 -11.04 8.89
C ILE A 73 9.99 -11.73 10.21
N ASP A 74 9.14 -12.73 10.16
CA ASP A 74 8.75 -13.51 11.33
C ASP A 74 9.97 -14.20 11.99
N LYS A 75 10.84 -14.80 11.18
CA LYS A 75 11.99 -15.58 11.67
C LYS A 75 13.21 -14.72 12.02
N HIS A 76 13.53 -13.73 11.19
CA HIS A 76 14.79 -12.96 11.27
C HIS A 76 14.57 -11.48 11.61
N GLY A 77 13.32 -11.03 11.82
CA GLY A 77 12.97 -9.63 11.98
C GLY A 77 12.92 -8.86 10.67
N GLY A 78 12.47 -7.59 10.74
CA GLY A 78 12.29 -6.75 9.56
C GLY A 78 13.59 -6.25 8.91
N ARG A 79 14.71 -6.25 9.68
CA ARG A 79 15.97 -5.65 9.23
C ARG A 79 16.49 -6.16 7.88
N PRO A 80 16.72 -7.46 7.68
CA PRO A 80 17.30 -7.95 6.42
C PRO A 80 16.40 -7.62 5.22
N VAL A 81 15.09 -7.64 5.40
CA VAL A 81 14.09 -7.37 4.37
C VAL A 81 14.09 -5.89 3.99
N LEU A 82 14.06 -5.00 4.97
CA LEU A 82 14.04 -3.55 4.71
C LEU A 82 15.34 -3.06 4.09
N LEU A 83 16.49 -3.56 4.53
CA LEU A 83 17.77 -3.21 3.91
C LEU A 83 17.85 -3.71 2.47
N ALA A 84 17.39 -4.94 2.20
CA ALA A 84 17.34 -5.48 0.85
C ALA A 84 16.44 -4.64 -0.07
N SER A 85 15.34 -4.07 0.44
CA SER A 85 14.46 -3.24 -0.37
C SER A 85 15.17 -2.04 -0.99
N SER A 86 16.00 -1.33 -0.21
CA SER A 86 16.75 -0.18 -0.71
C SER A 86 17.75 -0.56 -1.80
N VAL A 87 18.39 -1.73 -1.67
CA VAL A 87 19.30 -2.26 -2.69
C VAL A 87 18.54 -2.64 -3.95
N PHE A 88 17.39 -3.31 -3.83
CA PHE A 88 16.57 -3.67 -4.97
C PHE A 88 16.00 -2.45 -5.70
N TYR A 89 15.51 -1.44 -4.98
CA TYR A 89 15.08 -0.18 -5.60
C TYR A 89 16.23 0.52 -6.31
N ALA A 90 17.41 0.63 -5.68
CA ALA A 90 18.56 1.26 -6.28
C ALA A 90 19.00 0.53 -7.57
N ALA A 91 19.13 -0.79 -7.53
CA ALA A 91 19.50 -1.60 -8.68
C ALA A 91 18.46 -1.53 -9.80
N GLY A 92 17.17 -1.61 -9.45
CA GLY A 92 16.08 -1.52 -10.41
C GLY A 92 15.99 -0.15 -11.08
N LEU A 93 16.09 0.95 -10.32
CA LEU A 93 16.06 2.31 -10.85
C LEU A 93 17.30 2.59 -11.73
N ALA A 94 18.48 2.17 -11.29
CA ALA A 94 19.69 2.25 -12.12
C ALA A 94 19.55 1.43 -13.41
N GLY A 95 18.95 0.23 -13.31
CA GLY A 95 18.64 -0.62 -14.45
C GLY A 95 17.66 0.03 -15.43
N ILE A 96 16.60 0.71 -14.96
CA ILE A 96 15.69 1.50 -15.81
C ILE A 96 16.47 2.63 -16.49
N GLY A 97 17.23 3.43 -15.73
CA GLY A 97 18.02 4.55 -16.27
C GLY A 97 19.05 4.12 -17.32
N ALA A 98 19.64 2.94 -17.17
CA ALA A 98 20.61 2.37 -18.09
C ALA A 98 19.99 1.56 -19.23
N ALA A 99 18.68 1.30 -19.24
CA ALA A 99 18.05 0.36 -20.18
C ALA A 99 18.19 0.78 -21.64
N PRO A 100 18.92 0.00 -22.48
CA PRO A 100 19.04 0.25 -23.91
C PRO A 100 17.90 -0.41 -24.71
N ALA A 101 17.19 -1.36 -24.12
CA ALA A 101 16.16 -2.14 -24.76
C ALA A 101 15.07 -2.58 -23.75
N LEU A 102 13.88 -2.85 -24.29
CA LEU A 102 12.70 -3.23 -23.51
C LEU A 102 12.93 -4.43 -22.57
N PRO A 103 13.62 -5.52 -22.94
CA PRO A 103 13.86 -6.63 -22.01
C PRO A 103 14.64 -6.21 -20.75
N VAL A 104 15.60 -5.29 -20.88
CA VAL A 104 16.38 -4.75 -19.75
C VAL A 104 15.51 -3.88 -18.86
N TYR A 105 14.63 -3.05 -19.45
CA TYR A 105 13.63 -2.27 -18.73
C TYR A 105 12.70 -3.16 -17.91
N LEU A 106 12.16 -4.23 -18.50
CA LEU A 106 11.30 -5.16 -17.80
C LEU A 106 12.05 -5.96 -16.72
N ALA A 107 13.29 -6.37 -16.97
CA ALA A 107 14.14 -7.01 -15.95
C ALA A 107 14.42 -6.07 -14.76
N ALA A 108 14.62 -4.78 -15.02
CA ALA A 108 14.75 -3.76 -13.97
C ALA A 108 13.46 -3.61 -13.15
N TRP A 109 12.29 -3.73 -13.76
CA TRP A 109 11.00 -3.76 -13.05
C TRP A 109 10.83 -5.00 -12.17
N VAL A 110 11.43 -6.15 -12.52
CA VAL A 110 11.49 -7.31 -11.61
C VAL A 110 12.26 -6.94 -10.33
N LEU A 111 13.41 -6.24 -10.45
CA LEU A 111 14.15 -5.76 -9.28
C LEU A 111 13.33 -4.75 -8.46
N ILE A 112 12.67 -3.80 -9.12
CA ILE A 112 11.75 -2.88 -8.43
C ILE A 112 10.64 -3.66 -7.72
N GLY A 113 10.09 -4.70 -8.33
CA GLY A 113 9.08 -5.57 -7.73
C GLY A 113 9.59 -6.29 -6.48
N LEU A 114 10.84 -6.76 -6.47
CA LEU A 114 11.50 -7.28 -5.27
C LEU A 114 11.60 -6.17 -4.19
N GLY A 115 11.96 -4.94 -4.59
CA GLY A 115 11.94 -3.76 -3.73
C GLY A 115 10.56 -3.46 -3.17
N MET A 116 9.51 -3.50 -3.99
CA MET A 116 8.12 -3.28 -3.58
C MET A 116 7.66 -4.32 -2.56
N GLY A 117 7.89 -5.60 -2.82
CA GLY A 117 7.51 -6.69 -1.92
C GLY A 117 8.24 -6.67 -0.58
N THR A 118 9.46 -6.09 -0.54
CA THR A 118 10.30 -6.03 0.67
C THR A 118 10.26 -4.67 1.37
N GLY A 119 9.75 -3.60 0.72
CA GLY A 119 9.87 -2.23 1.21
C GLY A 119 8.58 -1.42 1.27
N LEU A 120 7.48 -1.83 0.60
CA LEU A 120 6.19 -1.16 0.71
C LEU A 120 5.45 -1.54 2.01
N TYR A 121 4.26 -1.02 2.17
CA TYR A 121 3.49 -1.08 3.41
C TYR A 121 3.38 -2.47 4.04
N ASP A 122 3.10 -3.53 3.28
CA ASP A 122 2.87 -4.87 3.84
C ASP A 122 4.10 -5.39 4.60
N ALA A 123 5.30 -5.23 4.01
CA ALA A 123 6.57 -5.62 4.63
C ALA A 123 6.91 -4.73 5.83
N VAL A 124 6.71 -3.40 5.70
CA VAL A 124 7.02 -2.46 6.78
C VAL A 124 6.03 -2.60 7.93
N PHE A 125 4.75 -2.86 7.67
CA PHE A 125 3.76 -3.17 8.71
C PHE A 125 4.12 -4.46 9.45
N ALA A 126 4.49 -5.51 8.71
CA ALA A 126 4.96 -6.75 9.29
C ALA A 126 6.18 -6.53 10.20
N ALA A 127 7.14 -5.70 9.75
CA ALA A 127 8.31 -5.32 10.55
C ALA A 127 7.92 -4.54 11.81
N HIS A 128 6.98 -3.58 11.71
CA HIS A 128 6.48 -2.84 12.88
C HIS A 128 5.75 -3.76 13.87
N GLY A 129 4.93 -4.68 13.37
CA GLY A 129 4.27 -5.69 14.21
C GLY A 129 5.29 -6.53 14.99
N ARG A 130 6.40 -6.91 14.31
CA ARG A 130 7.48 -7.67 14.96
C ARG A 130 8.28 -6.84 15.96
N MET A 131 8.45 -5.51 15.73
CA MET A 131 9.20 -4.60 16.59
C MET A 131 8.40 -4.12 17.80
N TYR A 132 7.12 -3.81 17.63
CA TYR A 132 6.29 -3.13 18.63
C TYR A 132 5.16 -4.00 19.20
N GLY A 133 4.98 -5.22 18.68
CA GLY A 133 3.94 -6.12 19.17
C GLY A 133 2.54 -5.51 19.09
N SER A 134 1.79 -5.56 20.18
CA SER A 134 0.44 -4.98 20.30
C SER A 134 0.42 -3.45 20.13
N GLU A 135 1.53 -2.76 20.36
CA GLU A 135 1.64 -1.31 20.21
C GLU A 135 1.92 -0.85 18.77
N ALA A 136 2.02 -1.76 17.81
CA ALA A 136 2.35 -1.44 16.42
C ALA A 136 1.27 -0.60 15.70
N ARG A 137 0.03 -0.53 16.21
CA ARG A 137 -1.06 0.24 15.62
C ARG A 137 -0.69 1.69 15.32
N THR A 138 -0.13 2.39 16.31
CA THR A 138 0.25 3.80 16.15
C THR A 138 1.40 4.01 15.16
N PRO A 139 2.50 3.25 15.18
CA PRO A 139 3.53 3.27 14.14
C PRO A 139 2.97 3.01 12.74
N ILE A 140 2.12 2.00 12.57
CA ILE A 140 1.49 1.66 11.30
C ILE A 140 0.67 2.85 10.77
N THR A 141 -0.20 3.43 11.60
CA THR A 141 -1.02 4.59 11.23
C THR A 141 -0.15 5.79 10.84
N ASN A 142 0.87 6.11 11.64
CA ASN A 142 1.77 7.24 11.35
C ASN A 142 2.54 7.02 10.04
N LEU A 143 2.98 5.79 9.76
CA LEU A 143 3.69 5.47 8.53
C LEU A 143 2.83 5.69 7.28
N THR A 144 1.52 5.41 7.37
CA THR A 144 0.62 5.63 6.22
C THR A 144 0.46 7.13 5.89
N LEU A 145 0.65 8.02 6.86
CA LEU A 145 0.66 9.47 6.59
C LEU A 145 1.84 9.85 5.70
N PHE A 146 3.05 9.35 6.01
CA PHE A 146 4.23 9.61 5.17
C PHE A 146 4.04 9.13 3.73
N GLY A 147 3.63 7.89 3.53
CA GLY A 147 3.40 7.36 2.19
C GLY A 147 2.25 8.05 1.45
N GLY A 148 1.32 8.69 2.18
CA GLY A 148 0.29 9.55 1.59
C GLY A 148 0.85 10.78 0.89
N PHE A 149 2.03 11.25 1.30
CA PHE A 149 2.72 12.39 0.67
C PHE A 149 3.64 11.97 -0.49
N ALA A 150 3.74 10.69 -0.82
CA ALA A 150 4.68 10.20 -1.84
C ALA A 150 4.49 10.90 -3.20
N SER A 151 3.27 10.98 -3.71
CA SER A 151 2.99 11.70 -4.97
C SER A 151 3.24 13.20 -4.84
N THR A 152 2.83 13.81 -3.72
CA THR A 152 3.00 15.25 -3.48
C THR A 152 4.48 15.68 -3.47
N VAL A 153 5.37 14.82 -2.99
CA VAL A 153 6.81 15.08 -2.92
C VAL A 153 7.50 14.63 -4.20
N CYS A 154 7.25 13.38 -4.63
CA CYS A 154 8.04 12.79 -5.71
C CYS A 154 7.63 13.27 -7.10
N TRP A 155 6.36 13.64 -7.35
CA TRP A 155 5.98 14.12 -8.67
C TRP A 155 6.66 15.44 -9.05
N PRO A 156 6.61 16.51 -8.24
CA PRO A 156 7.33 17.74 -8.56
C PRO A 156 8.85 17.54 -8.64
N LEU A 157 9.40 16.72 -7.73
CA LEU A 157 10.84 16.39 -7.74
C LEU A 157 11.23 15.65 -9.02
N SER A 158 10.43 14.68 -9.44
CA SER A 158 10.65 13.92 -10.69
C SER A 158 10.56 14.83 -11.91
N ALA A 159 9.51 15.67 -11.99
CA ALA A 159 9.32 16.61 -13.09
C ALA A 159 10.51 17.57 -13.20
N PHE A 160 10.95 18.15 -12.09
CA PHE A 160 12.13 19.01 -12.03
C PHE A 160 13.39 18.30 -12.53
N MET A 161 13.66 17.09 -12.06
CA MET A 161 14.84 16.33 -12.48
C MET A 161 14.78 15.95 -13.95
N ILE A 162 13.61 15.56 -14.47
CA ILE A 162 13.41 15.19 -15.86
C ILE A 162 13.64 16.39 -16.78
N GLU A 163 13.08 17.54 -16.42
CA GLU A 163 13.23 18.79 -17.18
C GLU A 163 14.70 19.23 -17.30
N HIS A 164 15.48 19.10 -16.22
CA HIS A 164 16.84 19.64 -16.18
C HIS A 164 17.93 18.63 -16.58
N ALA A 165 17.71 17.33 -16.40
CA ALA A 165 18.73 16.31 -16.59
C ALA A 165 18.24 15.07 -17.38
N GLY A 166 16.98 15.03 -17.75
CA GLY A 166 16.35 13.90 -18.41
C GLY A 166 15.94 12.76 -17.46
N TRP A 167 15.05 11.89 -17.94
CA TRP A 167 14.47 10.82 -17.13
C TRP A 167 15.49 9.76 -16.69
N ARG A 168 16.53 9.52 -17.50
CA ARG A 168 17.61 8.56 -17.17
C ARG A 168 18.40 9.03 -15.95
N ALA A 169 18.82 10.30 -15.96
CA ALA A 169 19.52 10.90 -14.83
C ALA A 169 18.65 10.93 -13.57
N ALA A 170 17.37 11.25 -13.69
CA ALA A 170 16.42 11.19 -12.59
C ALA A 170 16.34 9.79 -11.96
N CYS A 171 16.35 8.72 -12.77
CA CYS A 171 16.41 7.34 -12.28
C CYS A 171 17.70 7.07 -11.47
N PHE A 172 18.88 7.53 -11.95
CA PHE A 172 20.14 7.38 -11.21
C PHE A 172 20.16 8.18 -9.91
N VAL A 173 19.58 9.40 -9.89
CA VAL A 173 19.44 10.19 -8.67
C VAL A 173 18.58 9.46 -7.65
N TYR A 174 17.43 8.90 -8.05
CA TYR A 174 16.61 8.11 -7.16
C TYR A 174 17.30 6.82 -6.69
N ALA A 175 18.06 6.15 -7.55
CA ALA A 175 18.88 5.00 -7.16
C ALA A 175 19.90 5.40 -6.07
N ALA A 176 20.57 6.54 -6.24
CA ALA A 176 21.50 7.10 -5.25
C ALA A 176 20.80 7.46 -3.94
N LEU A 177 19.59 8.05 -3.99
CA LEU A 177 18.81 8.35 -2.78
C LEU A 177 18.43 7.07 -2.02
N HIS A 178 18.05 5.99 -2.70
CA HIS A 178 17.79 4.72 -2.03
C HIS A 178 19.06 4.14 -1.39
N LEU A 179 20.20 4.23 -2.04
CA LEU A 179 21.45 3.63 -1.56
C LEU A 179 22.14 4.48 -0.48
N PHE A 180 22.19 5.81 -0.66
CA PHE A 180 22.98 6.71 0.20
C PHE A 180 22.15 7.45 1.24
N LEU A 181 20.81 7.50 1.12
CA LEU A 181 19.93 8.11 2.11
C LEU A 181 19.07 7.05 2.83
N VAL A 182 18.26 6.28 2.08
CA VAL A 182 17.29 5.36 2.69
C VAL A 182 17.99 4.19 3.36
N LEU A 183 18.94 3.56 2.70
CA LEU A 183 19.68 2.42 3.24
C LEU A 183 20.41 2.75 4.55
N PRO A 184 21.21 3.84 4.66
CA PRO A 184 21.83 4.23 5.93
C PRO A 184 20.83 4.57 7.02
N LEU A 185 19.72 5.27 6.68
CA LEU A 185 18.64 5.54 7.63
C LEU A 185 18.05 4.25 8.17
N GLN A 186 17.72 3.29 7.30
CA GLN A 186 17.20 1.99 7.72
C GLN A 186 18.23 1.22 8.57
N MET A 187 19.52 1.25 8.20
CA MET A 187 20.59 0.63 8.97
C MET A 187 20.68 1.19 10.39
N ALA A 188 20.60 2.52 10.54
CA ALA A 188 20.67 3.19 11.81
C ALA A 188 19.46 2.85 12.70
N VAL A 189 18.26 2.96 12.13
CA VAL A 189 16.99 2.79 12.84
C VAL A 189 16.77 1.34 13.27
N VAL A 190 17.03 0.38 12.38
CA VAL A 190 16.74 -1.04 12.67
C VAL A 190 17.79 -1.66 13.62
N ARG A 191 18.98 -1.05 13.77
CA ARG A 191 19.93 -1.46 14.80
C ARG A 191 19.51 -1.06 16.22
N ALA A 192 18.82 0.06 16.30
CA ALA A 192 18.40 0.66 17.56
C ALA A 192 16.96 0.30 17.95
N ALA A 193 16.18 -0.33 17.07
CA ALA A 193 14.88 -0.86 17.45
C ALA A 193 15.08 -1.86 18.60
N PRO A 194 14.34 -1.71 19.73
CA PRO A 194 14.45 -2.64 20.83
C PRO A 194 14.25 -4.05 20.27
N GLY A 195 15.27 -4.88 20.40
CA GLY A 195 15.10 -6.29 20.15
C GLY A 195 13.89 -6.70 20.98
N THR A 196 12.88 -7.30 20.37
CA THR A 196 11.92 -8.05 21.16
C THR A 196 12.77 -9.06 21.90
N GLY A 197 13.15 -8.69 23.12
CA GLY A 197 13.64 -9.64 24.09
C GLY A 197 12.68 -10.80 23.96
N THR A 198 13.20 -11.99 23.91
CA THR A 198 12.44 -13.24 23.93
C THR A 198 11.12 -12.99 24.61
N ALA A 199 10.02 -13.06 23.85
CA ALA A 199 8.68 -12.91 24.40
C ALA A 199 8.70 -13.63 25.73
N SER A 200 8.45 -12.93 26.83
CA SER A 200 8.61 -13.52 28.13
C SER A 200 7.76 -14.79 28.16
N ALA A 201 8.21 -15.83 28.85
CA ALA A 201 7.48 -17.10 28.93
C ALA A 201 6.00 -16.87 29.33
N SER A 202 5.70 -15.75 30.02
CA SER A 202 4.35 -15.27 30.33
C SER A 202 3.57 -14.79 29.11
N GLU A 203 4.21 -14.16 28.11
CA GLU A 203 3.53 -13.79 26.84
C GLU A 203 3.30 -15.01 25.94
N GLN A 204 4.19 -16.00 26.00
CA GLN A 204 3.98 -17.30 25.33
C GLN A 204 2.87 -18.12 26.00
N GLN A 205 2.71 -18.04 27.32
CA GLN A 205 1.60 -18.68 28.03
C GLN A 205 0.26 -17.98 27.81
N VAL A 206 0.24 -16.65 27.69
CA VAL A 206 -0.96 -15.89 27.29
C VAL A 206 -1.31 -16.16 25.82
N ALA A 207 -0.30 -16.39 24.96
CA ALA A 207 -0.51 -16.80 23.56
C ALA A 207 -1.04 -18.24 23.44
N GLY A 208 -0.71 -19.12 24.39
CA GLY A 208 -1.29 -20.48 24.48
C GLY A 208 -2.77 -20.51 24.89
N LYS A 209 -3.27 -19.39 25.43
CA LYS A 209 -4.69 -19.12 25.70
C LYS A 209 -5.33 -18.21 24.63
N ALA A 210 -4.63 -17.90 23.53
CA ALA A 210 -5.28 -17.32 22.38
C ALA A 210 -6.35 -18.32 21.95
N SER A 211 -7.60 -18.03 22.32
CA SER A 211 -8.78 -18.83 22.03
C SER A 211 -8.67 -19.30 20.59
N SER A 212 -8.83 -20.61 20.36
CA SER A 212 -9.05 -21.13 19.01
C SER A 212 -10.17 -20.31 18.42
N ILE A 213 -9.84 -19.34 17.54
CA ILE A 213 -10.86 -18.58 16.86
C ILE A 213 -11.63 -19.61 16.06
N HIS A 214 -12.79 -20.02 16.56
CA HIS A 214 -13.69 -20.87 15.81
C HIS A 214 -13.91 -20.18 14.47
N ASN A 215 -13.52 -20.79 13.34
CA ASN A 215 -13.50 -20.20 12.00
C ASN A 215 -12.30 -19.27 11.65
N GLU A 216 -11.12 -19.43 12.24
CA GLU A 216 -9.93 -18.62 11.91
C GLU A 216 -9.67 -18.56 10.39
N MET A 217 -9.82 -19.70 9.70
CA MET A 217 -9.64 -19.79 8.24
C MET A 217 -10.68 -18.94 7.49
N LEU A 218 -11.94 -18.93 7.96
CA LEU A 218 -12.99 -18.12 7.36
C LEU A 218 -12.74 -16.63 7.58
N ILE A 219 -12.34 -16.22 8.78
CA ILE A 219 -11.98 -14.83 9.10
C ILE A 219 -10.79 -14.37 8.23
N PHE A 220 -9.78 -15.21 8.07
CA PHE A 220 -8.66 -14.94 7.18
C PHE A 220 -9.09 -14.80 5.72
N ALA A 221 -9.92 -15.71 5.22
CA ALA A 221 -10.44 -15.68 3.85
C ALA A 221 -11.29 -14.44 3.58
N LEU A 222 -12.19 -14.08 4.51
CA LEU A 222 -13.00 -12.86 4.41
C LEU A 222 -12.12 -11.61 4.40
N LEU A 223 -11.13 -11.54 5.28
CA LEU A 223 -10.21 -10.42 5.33
C LEU A 223 -9.37 -10.32 4.04
N ALA A 224 -8.86 -11.44 3.54
CA ALA A 224 -8.13 -11.50 2.28
C ALA A 224 -9.00 -11.03 1.11
N ALA A 225 -10.28 -11.46 1.06
CA ALA A 225 -11.23 -11.00 0.05
C ALA A 225 -11.49 -9.50 0.14
N VAL A 226 -11.77 -8.98 1.35
CA VAL A 226 -11.99 -7.53 1.59
C VAL A 226 -10.81 -6.70 1.10
N LEU A 227 -9.58 -7.09 1.48
CA LEU A 227 -8.38 -6.35 1.10
C LEU A 227 -8.10 -6.44 -0.41
N SER A 228 -8.35 -7.61 -1.02
CA SER A 228 -8.13 -7.84 -2.44
C SER A 228 -9.14 -7.09 -3.32
N ILE A 229 -10.41 -7.11 -2.95
CA ILE A 229 -11.46 -6.35 -3.63
C ILE A 229 -11.17 -4.85 -3.53
N ALA A 230 -10.84 -4.33 -2.34
CA ALA A 230 -10.50 -2.93 -2.15
C ALA A 230 -9.26 -2.52 -3.00
N ALA A 231 -8.24 -3.37 -3.07
CA ALA A 231 -7.05 -3.13 -3.89
C ALA A 231 -7.37 -3.11 -5.39
N GLY A 232 -8.20 -4.04 -5.87
CA GLY A 232 -8.65 -4.08 -7.26
C GLY A 232 -9.47 -2.85 -7.66
N ILE A 233 -10.49 -2.52 -6.88
CA ILE A 233 -11.30 -1.31 -7.10
C ILE A 233 -10.40 -0.07 -7.09
N GLY A 234 -9.52 0.05 -6.07
CA GLY A 234 -8.62 1.18 -5.94
C GLY A 234 -7.69 1.34 -7.14
N SER A 235 -7.14 0.24 -7.64
CA SER A 235 -6.23 0.25 -8.78
C SER A 235 -6.93 0.67 -10.08
N ILE A 236 -8.14 0.15 -10.34
CA ILE A 236 -8.93 0.56 -11.52
C ILE A 236 -9.31 2.04 -11.43
N VAL A 237 -9.84 2.48 -10.28
CA VAL A 237 -10.28 3.87 -10.12
C VAL A 237 -9.11 4.84 -10.24
N VAL A 238 -7.97 4.57 -9.60
CA VAL A 238 -6.81 5.46 -9.68
C VAL A 238 -6.32 5.64 -11.12
N VAL A 239 -6.30 4.56 -11.91
CA VAL A 239 -5.82 4.60 -13.30
C VAL A 239 -6.85 5.24 -14.24
N HIS A 240 -8.14 4.96 -14.05
CA HIS A 240 -9.19 5.38 -14.98
C HIS A 240 -10.07 6.54 -14.46
N LEU A 241 -9.68 7.19 -13.36
CA LEU A 241 -10.48 8.25 -12.72
C LEU A 241 -10.89 9.36 -13.69
N LEU A 242 -9.96 9.83 -14.51
CA LEU A 242 -10.23 10.91 -15.46
C LEU A 242 -11.25 10.47 -16.52
N ILE A 243 -11.16 9.23 -17.00
CA ILE A 243 -12.13 8.66 -17.97
C ILE A 243 -13.52 8.62 -17.33
N PHE A 244 -13.62 8.21 -16.06
CA PHE A 244 -14.88 8.17 -15.34
C PHE A 244 -15.49 9.56 -15.14
N LEU A 245 -14.66 10.57 -14.82
CA LEU A 245 -15.12 11.95 -14.65
C LEU A 245 -15.57 12.57 -16.00
N GLN A 246 -14.81 12.34 -17.07
CA GLN A 246 -15.18 12.82 -18.40
C GLN A 246 -16.49 12.18 -18.92
N ALA A 247 -16.72 10.89 -18.62
CA ALA A 247 -17.98 10.22 -18.92
C ALA A 247 -19.20 10.81 -18.19
N ARG A 248 -18.97 11.61 -17.13
CA ARG A 248 -20.00 12.40 -16.42
C ARG A 248 -20.13 13.83 -16.93
N GLY A 249 -19.58 14.13 -18.13
CA GLY A 249 -19.73 15.39 -18.82
C GLY A 249 -18.72 16.48 -18.42
N LEU A 250 -17.65 16.13 -17.71
CA LEU A 250 -16.60 17.10 -17.40
C LEU A 250 -15.61 17.22 -18.56
N ASP A 251 -15.24 18.46 -18.87
CA ASP A 251 -14.08 18.72 -19.71
C ASP A 251 -12.80 18.18 -19.07
N PHE A 252 -11.82 17.83 -19.89
CA PHE A 252 -10.56 17.24 -19.43
C PHE A 252 -9.88 18.10 -18.34
N ALA A 253 -9.79 19.42 -18.53
CA ALA A 253 -9.15 20.33 -17.58
C ALA A 253 -9.86 20.35 -16.22
N VAL A 254 -11.20 20.33 -16.20
CA VAL A 254 -12.01 20.26 -14.98
C VAL A 254 -11.88 18.89 -14.32
N ALA A 255 -11.87 17.80 -15.09
CA ALA A 255 -11.65 16.45 -14.58
C ALA A 255 -10.27 16.32 -13.91
N VAL A 256 -9.21 16.87 -14.51
CA VAL A 256 -7.87 16.91 -13.92
C VAL A 256 -7.88 17.72 -12.63
N SER A 257 -8.46 18.92 -12.64
CA SER A 257 -8.52 19.79 -11.45
C SER A 257 -9.23 19.10 -10.28
N LEU A 258 -10.35 18.44 -10.54
CA LEU A 258 -11.05 17.65 -9.50
C LEU A 258 -10.24 16.44 -9.07
N GLY A 259 -9.60 15.73 -10.01
CA GLY A 259 -8.75 14.59 -9.73
C GLY A 259 -7.59 14.90 -8.78
N THR A 260 -7.05 16.13 -8.81
CA THR A 260 -5.99 16.56 -7.88
C THR A 260 -6.43 16.53 -6.41
N LEU A 261 -7.74 16.65 -6.13
CA LEU A 261 -8.28 16.61 -4.77
C LEU A 261 -8.32 15.19 -4.17
N PHE A 262 -8.12 14.15 -5.00
CA PHE A 262 -8.08 12.78 -4.54
C PHE A 262 -6.96 12.53 -3.51
N GLY A 263 -5.78 13.09 -3.73
CA GLY A 263 -4.65 13.01 -2.78
C GLY A 263 -4.95 13.68 -1.43
N PRO A 264 -5.31 14.96 -1.40
CA PRO A 264 -5.73 15.66 -0.19
C PRO A 264 -6.86 14.96 0.58
N ALA A 265 -7.87 14.41 -0.12
CA ALA A 265 -8.95 13.65 0.51
C ALA A 265 -8.42 12.42 1.25
N GLN A 266 -7.48 11.67 0.65
CA GLN A 266 -6.83 10.53 1.30
C GLN A 266 -6.06 10.92 2.56
N VAL A 267 -5.21 11.96 2.45
CA VAL A 267 -4.37 12.42 3.57
C VAL A 267 -5.23 12.99 4.68
N GLY A 268 -6.22 13.83 4.36
CA GLY A 268 -7.15 14.39 5.33
C GLY A 268 -7.89 13.31 6.12
N ALA A 269 -8.40 12.28 5.46
CA ALA A 269 -9.06 11.16 6.10
C ALA A 269 -8.12 10.36 7.01
N ARG A 270 -6.85 10.15 6.61
CA ARG A 270 -5.83 9.50 7.46
C ARG A 270 -5.50 10.32 8.70
N VAL A 271 -5.46 11.66 8.58
CA VAL A 271 -5.26 12.55 9.73
C VAL A 271 -6.43 12.45 10.69
N ILE A 272 -7.68 12.47 10.19
CA ILE A 272 -8.87 12.30 11.02
C ILE A 272 -8.85 10.93 11.71
N GLU A 273 -8.56 9.86 10.99
CA GLU A 273 -8.43 8.51 11.57
C GLU A 273 -7.30 8.46 12.62
N ARG A 274 -6.18 9.15 12.39
CA ARG A 274 -5.08 9.22 13.35
C ARG A 274 -5.48 9.91 14.65
N LEU A 275 -6.33 10.93 14.59
CA LEU A 275 -6.78 11.70 15.74
C LEU A 275 -7.87 10.99 16.55
N PHE A 276 -8.79 10.31 15.87
CA PHE A 276 -10.01 9.76 16.49
C PHE A 276 -10.06 8.22 16.48
N GLY A 277 -9.48 7.58 15.49
CA GLY A 277 -9.60 6.13 15.24
C GLY A 277 -8.94 5.26 16.31
N SER A 278 -7.95 5.78 17.06
CA SER A 278 -7.30 5.04 18.13
C SER A 278 -8.26 4.61 19.27
N ARG A 279 -9.42 5.27 19.39
CA ARG A 279 -10.46 5.00 20.40
C ARG A 279 -11.35 3.79 20.06
N TYR A 280 -11.32 3.34 18.80
CA TYR A 280 -12.23 2.30 18.31
C TYR A 280 -11.45 1.07 17.82
N HIS A 281 -12.14 -0.07 17.73
CA HIS A 281 -11.56 -1.27 17.13
C HIS A 281 -11.27 -1.04 15.63
N PRO A 282 -10.14 -1.51 15.07
CA PRO A 282 -9.77 -1.29 13.65
C PRO A 282 -10.79 -1.79 12.63
N VAL A 283 -11.69 -2.66 13.01
CA VAL A 283 -12.80 -3.10 12.14
C VAL A 283 -13.68 -1.92 11.70
N TRP A 284 -13.89 -0.94 12.58
CA TRP A 284 -14.67 0.26 12.25
C TRP A 284 -13.99 1.14 11.22
N THR A 285 -12.65 1.25 11.28
CA THR A 285 -11.85 1.91 10.24
C THR A 285 -12.07 1.26 8.89
N MET A 286 -12.08 -0.08 8.83
CA MET A 286 -12.29 -0.81 7.59
C MET A 286 -13.75 -0.73 7.10
N ILE A 287 -14.73 -0.79 8.01
CA ILE A 287 -16.14 -0.59 7.67
C ILE A 287 -16.35 0.81 7.09
N ALA A 288 -15.84 1.84 7.75
CA ALA A 288 -15.92 3.22 7.25
C ALA A 288 -15.25 3.38 5.88
N SER A 289 -14.07 2.76 5.69
CA SER A 289 -13.39 2.74 4.41
C SER A 289 -14.25 2.15 3.29
N CYS A 290 -14.75 0.93 3.49
CA CYS A 290 -15.59 0.25 2.50
C CYS A 290 -16.89 1.02 2.23
N ALA A 291 -17.53 1.56 3.26
CA ALA A 291 -18.76 2.35 3.12
C ALA A 291 -18.53 3.65 2.35
N LEU A 292 -17.46 4.38 2.64
CA LEU A 292 -17.12 5.63 1.93
C LEU A 292 -16.76 5.37 0.46
N MET A 293 -15.99 4.31 0.17
CA MET A 293 -15.69 3.91 -1.21
C MET A 293 -16.97 3.51 -1.96
N ALA A 294 -17.85 2.73 -1.33
CA ALA A 294 -19.12 2.33 -1.92
C ALA A 294 -20.05 3.52 -2.15
N ALA A 295 -20.15 4.45 -1.19
CA ALA A 295 -20.95 5.66 -1.34
C ALA A 295 -20.45 6.55 -2.50
N GLY A 296 -19.13 6.75 -2.61
CA GLY A 296 -18.55 7.49 -3.74
C GLY A 296 -18.86 6.84 -5.09
N LEU A 297 -18.71 5.50 -5.19
CA LEU A 297 -19.02 4.77 -6.44
C LEU A 297 -20.52 4.73 -6.75
N LEU A 298 -21.39 4.60 -5.75
CA LEU A 298 -22.85 4.69 -5.93
C LEU A 298 -23.27 6.04 -6.49
N MET A 299 -22.72 7.14 -5.94
CA MET A 299 -22.99 8.47 -6.45
C MET A 299 -22.47 8.64 -7.88
N LEU A 300 -21.29 8.11 -8.18
CA LEU A 300 -20.71 8.14 -9.51
C LEU A 300 -21.57 7.32 -10.50
N TYR A 301 -22.02 6.13 -10.11
CA TYR A 301 -22.90 5.28 -10.92
C TYR A 301 -24.26 5.94 -11.17
N GLY A 302 -24.86 6.52 -10.13
CA GLY A 302 -26.13 7.24 -10.23
C GLY A 302 -26.04 8.57 -10.95
N ALA A 303 -24.89 8.94 -11.52
CA ALA A 303 -24.64 10.19 -12.22
C ALA A 303 -25.04 11.45 -11.39
N VAL A 304 -24.83 11.39 -10.08
CA VAL A 304 -25.12 12.50 -9.19
C VAL A 304 -24.17 13.67 -9.53
N PRO A 305 -24.68 14.90 -9.78
CA PRO A 305 -23.86 16.02 -10.25
C PRO A 305 -22.86 16.58 -9.22
N ALA A 306 -22.79 15.98 -8.02
CA ALA A 306 -21.87 16.36 -6.94
C ALA A 306 -20.51 15.60 -7.03
N LEU A 307 -19.81 15.72 -8.17
CA LEU A 307 -18.57 14.98 -8.43
C LEU A 307 -17.44 15.31 -7.45
N LEU A 308 -17.40 16.51 -6.90
CA LEU A 308 -16.50 16.85 -5.78
C LEU A 308 -16.75 15.91 -4.58
N THR A 309 -18.01 15.72 -4.18
CA THR A 309 -18.35 14.83 -3.07
C THR A 309 -17.97 13.39 -3.39
N VAL A 310 -18.15 12.93 -4.62
CA VAL A 310 -17.70 11.60 -5.08
C VAL A 310 -16.20 11.41 -4.80
N ILE A 311 -15.37 12.37 -5.23
CA ILE A 311 -13.90 12.31 -5.06
C ILE A 311 -13.52 12.35 -3.59
N LEU A 312 -14.16 13.23 -2.80
CA LEU A 312 -13.88 13.34 -1.38
C LEU A 312 -14.25 12.05 -0.62
N LEU A 313 -15.44 11.49 -0.86
CA LEU A 313 -15.87 10.26 -0.20
C LEU A 313 -15.01 9.06 -0.61
N TYR A 314 -14.85 8.87 -1.91
CA TYR A 314 -14.06 7.75 -2.42
C TYR A 314 -12.57 7.87 -2.00
N GLY A 315 -11.99 9.07 -2.13
CA GLY A 315 -10.61 9.34 -1.73
C GLY A 315 -10.39 9.15 -0.23
N ALA A 316 -11.32 9.63 0.60
CA ALA A 316 -11.28 9.41 2.05
C ALA A 316 -11.31 7.91 2.39
N GLY A 317 -12.26 7.16 1.82
CA GLY A 317 -12.38 5.71 2.01
C GLY A 317 -11.13 4.98 1.58
N TYR A 318 -10.61 5.27 0.39
CA TYR A 318 -9.37 4.69 -0.12
C TYR A 318 -8.16 5.05 0.76
N GLY A 319 -8.11 6.28 1.27
CA GLY A 319 -7.04 6.74 2.17
C GLY A 319 -6.96 5.92 3.45
N ILE A 320 -8.09 5.76 4.16
CA ILE A 320 -8.12 5.03 5.44
C ILE A 320 -8.06 3.51 5.27
N SER A 321 -8.34 2.96 4.07
CA SER A 321 -8.19 1.53 3.78
C SER A 321 -6.78 1.03 4.07
N TRP A 322 -5.76 1.84 3.80
CA TRP A 322 -4.37 1.52 4.06
C TRP A 322 -4.04 1.42 5.55
N ILE A 323 -4.72 2.21 6.41
CA ILE A 323 -4.62 2.08 7.86
C ILE A 323 -5.27 0.76 8.30
N GLY A 324 -6.50 0.49 7.84
CA GLY A 324 -7.22 -0.73 8.13
C GLY A 324 -6.46 -1.98 7.68
N ARG A 325 -5.80 -1.94 6.51
CA ARG A 325 -4.97 -3.02 5.97
C ARG A 325 -3.87 -3.46 6.94
N GLY A 326 -3.26 -2.54 7.66
CA GLY A 326 -2.21 -2.86 8.62
C GLY A 326 -2.73 -3.13 10.03
N THR A 327 -3.75 -2.40 10.47
CA THR A 327 -4.20 -2.44 11.87
C THR A 327 -5.23 -3.52 12.16
N LEU A 328 -6.09 -3.86 11.19
CA LEU A 328 -7.13 -4.88 11.39
C LEU A 328 -6.56 -6.30 11.53
N PRO A 329 -5.63 -6.77 10.66
CA PRO A 329 -5.01 -8.08 10.86
C PRO A 329 -4.25 -8.18 12.20
N LEU A 330 -3.59 -7.10 12.63
CA LEU A 330 -2.91 -7.05 13.93
C LEU A 330 -3.90 -7.23 15.09
N ALA A 331 -5.05 -6.57 15.03
CA ALA A 331 -6.07 -6.66 16.07
C ALA A 331 -6.77 -8.03 16.11
N LEU A 332 -6.97 -8.67 14.95
CA LEU A 332 -7.67 -9.95 14.87
C LEU A 332 -6.78 -11.15 15.22
N PHE A 333 -5.54 -11.17 14.77
CA PHE A 333 -4.67 -12.35 14.85
C PHE A 333 -3.51 -12.19 15.84
N GLY A 334 -3.37 -11.01 16.43
CA GLY A 334 -2.32 -10.71 17.39
C GLY A 334 -0.92 -10.54 16.76
N PRO A 335 0.03 -10.01 17.54
CA PRO A 335 1.34 -9.60 17.00
C PRO A 335 2.26 -10.77 16.63
N ILE A 336 2.12 -11.93 17.29
CA ILE A 336 3.02 -13.10 17.08
C ILE A 336 2.88 -13.64 15.66
N ARG A 337 1.65 -13.76 15.16
CA ARG A 337 1.35 -14.34 13.83
C ARG A 337 1.31 -13.28 12.72
N PHE A 338 1.30 -12.01 13.10
CA PHE A 338 1.08 -10.88 12.22
C PHE A 338 2.04 -10.81 11.01
N PRO A 339 3.38 -11.01 11.15
CA PRO A 339 4.27 -10.92 9.99
C PRO A 339 3.97 -11.95 8.90
N ARG A 340 3.70 -13.19 9.28
CA ARG A 340 3.34 -14.26 8.33
C ARG A 340 1.98 -13.99 7.67
N LEU A 341 1.03 -13.50 8.45
CA LEU A 341 -0.31 -13.19 7.96
C LEU A 341 -0.27 -12.03 6.97
N MET A 342 0.48 -10.97 7.27
CA MET A 342 0.66 -9.85 6.34
C MET A 342 1.19 -10.30 4.98
N GLY A 343 2.22 -11.14 4.96
CA GLY A 343 2.73 -11.70 3.72
C GLY A 343 1.70 -12.53 2.93
N ARG A 344 0.87 -13.32 3.63
CA ARG A 344 -0.19 -14.11 2.99
C ARG A 344 -1.35 -13.26 2.49
N LEU A 345 -1.74 -12.20 3.22
CA LEU A 345 -2.79 -11.26 2.82
C LEU A 345 -2.34 -10.37 1.64
N ALA A 346 -1.05 -10.01 1.59
CA ALA A 346 -0.48 -9.23 0.52
C ALA A 346 -0.50 -9.99 -0.83
N PHE A 347 -0.31 -11.30 -0.82
CA PHE A 347 -0.25 -12.11 -2.05
C PHE A 347 -1.46 -11.90 -2.96
N PRO A 348 -2.71 -12.26 -2.60
CA PRO A 348 -3.85 -12.10 -3.49
C PRO A 348 -4.15 -10.64 -3.80
N SER A 349 -3.94 -9.76 -2.83
CA SER A 349 -4.21 -8.34 -2.95
C SER A 349 -3.31 -7.65 -3.97
N LEU A 350 -1.99 -7.93 -3.97
CA LEU A 350 -1.04 -7.36 -4.92
C LEU A 350 -1.20 -7.95 -6.32
N ILE A 351 -1.52 -9.25 -6.44
CA ILE A 351 -1.82 -9.87 -7.73
C ILE A 351 -3.05 -9.21 -8.38
N ILE A 352 -4.13 -9.05 -7.62
CA ILE A 352 -5.33 -8.37 -8.10
C ILE A 352 -5.00 -6.91 -8.46
N GLN A 353 -4.26 -6.21 -7.61
CA GLN A 353 -3.85 -4.82 -7.86
C GLN A 353 -3.05 -4.68 -9.16
N ALA A 354 -2.18 -5.66 -9.47
CA ALA A 354 -1.38 -5.67 -10.70
C ALA A 354 -2.23 -5.86 -11.97
N LEU A 355 -3.24 -6.72 -11.90
CA LEU A 355 -4.07 -7.11 -13.06
C LEU A 355 -5.28 -6.20 -13.26
N ALA A 356 -5.74 -5.56 -12.20
CA ALA A 356 -6.98 -4.80 -12.17
C ALA A 356 -7.03 -3.64 -13.20
N PRO A 357 -5.98 -2.81 -13.42
CA PRO A 357 -6.04 -1.75 -14.41
C PRO A 357 -6.29 -2.27 -15.83
N SER A 358 -5.62 -3.35 -16.23
CA SER A 358 -5.81 -3.97 -17.54
C SER A 358 -7.21 -4.58 -17.66
N ALA A 359 -7.70 -5.24 -16.60
CA ALA A 359 -9.07 -5.74 -16.57
C ALA A 359 -10.11 -4.62 -16.67
N GLY A 360 -9.83 -3.48 -15.99
CA GLY A 360 -10.65 -2.27 -16.09
C GLY A 360 -10.68 -1.68 -17.51
N ALA A 361 -9.53 -1.59 -18.18
CA ALA A 361 -9.44 -1.13 -19.56
C ALA A 361 -10.24 -2.02 -20.50
N LEU A 362 -10.06 -3.35 -20.41
CA LEU A 362 -10.82 -4.32 -21.22
C LEU A 362 -12.33 -4.23 -20.97
N LEU A 363 -12.74 -3.97 -19.73
CA LEU A 363 -14.15 -3.80 -19.40
C LEU A 363 -14.73 -2.50 -19.98
N ILE A 364 -13.97 -1.41 -19.93
CA ILE A 364 -14.32 -0.13 -20.55
C ILE A 364 -14.47 -0.29 -22.07
N GLU A 365 -13.52 -0.95 -22.72
CA GLU A 365 -13.54 -1.18 -24.18
C GLU A 365 -14.70 -2.09 -24.61
N SER A 366 -14.97 -3.16 -23.85
CA SER A 366 -15.96 -4.16 -24.24
C SER A 366 -17.39 -3.83 -23.84
N ARG A 367 -17.61 -3.15 -22.73
CA ARG A 367 -18.93 -2.90 -22.11
C ARG A 367 -19.22 -1.41 -21.85
N GLY A 368 -18.24 -0.54 -22.05
CA GLY A 368 -18.37 0.89 -21.82
C GLY A 368 -18.11 1.30 -20.37
N VAL A 369 -18.00 2.62 -20.17
CA VAL A 369 -17.64 3.23 -18.89
C VAL A 369 -18.71 3.00 -17.84
N ASP A 370 -19.98 3.15 -18.16
CA ASP A 370 -21.10 2.99 -17.21
C ASP A 370 -21.20 1.57 -16.66
N ALA A 371 -21.03 0.56 -17.51
CA ALA A 371 -21.01 -0.83 -17.09
C ALA A 371 -19.80 -1.10 -16.16
N THR A 372 -18.66 -0.49 -16.46
CA THR A 372 -17.46 -0.60 -15.61
C THR A 372 -17.70 0.01 -14.24
N ILE A 373 -18.25 1.23 -14.16
CA ILE A 373 -18.60 1.88 -12.89
C ILE A 373 -19.63 1.02 -12.14
N GLY A 374 -20.61 0.44 -12.82
CA GLY A 374 -21.61 -0.48 -12.24
C GLY A 374 -20.97 -1.71 -11.60
N VAL A 375 -20.02 -2.36 -12.30
CA VAL A 375 -19.27 -3.51 -11.76
C VAL A 375 -18.44 -3.10 -10.52
N LEU A 376 -17.74 -1.96 -10.57
CA LEU A 376 -16.98 -1.46 -9.43
C LEU A 376 -17.88 -1.15 -8.23
N THR A 377 -19.05 -0.57 -8.49
CA THR A 377 -20.05 -0.28 -7.45
C THR A 377 -20.58 -1.57 -6.81
N LEU A 378 -20.90 -2.57 -7.62
CA LEU A 378 -21.33 -3.89 -7.12
C LEU A 378 -20.24 -4.54 -6.26
N LEU A 379 -18.98 -4.52 -6.73
CA LEU A 379 -17.85 -5.05 -5.96
C LEU A 379 -17.65 -4.29 -4.64
N ALA A 380 -17.86 -2.96 -4.64
CA ALA A 380 -17.78 -2.17 -3.41
C ALA A 380 -18.90 -2.51 -2.42
N LEU A 381 -20.13 -2.74 -2.88
CA LEU A 381 -21.25 -3.20 -2.05
C LEU A 381 -20.99 -4.61 -1.48
N VAL A 382 -20.49 -5.52 -2.31
CA VAL A 382 -20.04 -6.85 -1.85
C VAL A 382 -18.98 -6.71 -0.77
N ASN A 383 -18.04 -5.79 -0.96
CA ASN A 383 -16.98 -5.53 0.02
C ASN A 383 -17.52 -5.03 1.37
N VAL A 384 -18.53 -4.16 1.35
CA VAL A 384 -19.26 -3.72 2.56
C VAL A 384 -19.96 -4.91 3.24
N ALA A 385 -20.59 -5.79 2.48
CA ALA A 385 -21.24 -6.99 3.04
C ALA A 385 -20.22 -7.94 3.67
N LEU A 386 -19.07 -8.16 3.01
CA LEU A 386 -18.00 -9.03 3.51
C LEU A 386 -17.39 -8.51 4.83
N ILE A 387 -17.10 -7.20 4.91
CA ILE A 387 -16.58 -6.63 6.16
C ILE A 387 -17.65 -6.64 7.27
N GLY A 388 -18.92 -6.49 6.93
CA GLY A 388 -20.03 -6.64 7.85
C GLY A 388 -20.14 -8.09 8.38
N ALA A 389 -20.01 -9.08 7.51
CA ALA A 389 -19.98 -10.49 7.89
C ALA A 389 -18.78 -10.82 8.79
N LEU A 390 -17.60 -10.30 8.46
CA LEU A 390 -16.40 -10.44 9.29
C LEU A 390 -16.61 -9.86 10.69
N TRP A 391 -17.16 -8.64 10.76
CA TRP A 391 -17.47 -8.01 12.05
C TRP A 391 -18.47 -8.82 12.88
N TRP A 392 -19.54 -9.37 12.25
CA TRP A 392 -20.54 -10.18 12.92
C TRP A 392 -19.93 -11.48 13.48
N LEU A 393 -19.06 -12.16 12.71
CA LEU A 393 -18.34 -13.35 13.16
C LEU A 393 -17.42 -13.07 14.36
N CYS A 394 -16.77 -11.91 14.37
CA CYS A 394 -15.89 -11.51 15.46
C CYS A 394 -16.64 -11.11 16.75
N ARG A 395 -17.95 -10.84 16.67
CA ARG A 395 -18.78 -10.45 17.81
C ARG A 395 -19.39 -11.63 18.57
N LYS A 396 -19.54 -12.81 17.94
CA LYS A 396 -20.09 -13.98 18.61
C LYS A 396 -19.13 -14.42 19.71
N PRO A 397 -19.50 -14.36 21.01
CA PRO A 397 -18.79 -15.09 22.02
C PRO A 397 -18.84 -16.57 21.64
N SER A 398 -17.75 -17.30 21.84
CA SER A 398 -17.73 -18.76 21.74
C SER A 398 -18.84 -19.29 22.67
N ILE A 399 -19.97 -19.67 22.08
CA ILE A 399 -20.99 -20.44 22.78
C ILE A 399 -20.45 -21.86 22.77
N ASP A 400 -19.50 -22.16 23.65
CA ASP A 400 -19.11 -23.47 24.11
C ASP A 400 -18.16 -23.23 25.28
N GLY A 401 -18.74 -23.13 26.48
CA GLY A 401 -18.07 -23.14 27.76
C GLY A 401 -18.03 -24.56 28.33
#